data_874555e0241b78ea2b5a46276d43d20d
#
_entry.id   874555e0241b78ea2b5a46276d43d20d
#
_cell.length_a   1.000
_cell.length_b   1.000
_cell.length_c   1.000
_cell.angle_alpha   90.00
_cell.angle_beta   90.00
_cell.angle_gamma   90.00
#
_symmetry.space_group_name_H-M   'P 1'
#
loop_
_entity.id
_entity.type
_entity.pdbx_description
1 polymer ?
#
loop_
_entity_poly.entity_id
_entity_poly.type
_entity_poly.pdbx_seq_one_letter_code
_entity_poly.pdbx_strand_id
1 'polypeptide(L)'
;MRNPAIFWGVMALLQVFWIIIALGAYWWLRPLLPKRPHPWLAIFLTALVGNGLLLAFNTVLPEWRWRGTMAVLLFATYALMFTLMWTLVHALLRWVVARRLLNRRIRVLVPFAWLAAIAAGLYGAYVPTVVHYQVKIDKPLAQPLRIALVSDTHLGRFIGARHLRELQTILK
;
A
#
# COMPACT_ATOMS: atom_id res chain seq x y z
N MET A 1 -14.95 1.01 -29.56
CA MET A 1 -13.52 1.28 -29.89
C MET A 1 -12.95 2.17 -28.79
N ARG A 2 -11.89 1.74 -28.10
CA ARG A 2 -11.24 2.59 -27.07
C ARG A 2 -10.47 3.70 -27.77
N ASN A 3 -10.69 4.95 -27.35
CA ASN A 3 -9.99 6.11 -27.91
C ASN A 3 -8.47 5.97 -27.67
N PRO A 4 -7.64 5.88 -28.72
CA PRO A 4 -6.20 5.66 -28.59
C PRO A 4 -5.50 6.81 -27.84
N ALA A 5 -6.00 8.03 -27.92
CA ALA A 5 -5.44 9.17 -27.19
C ALA A 5 -5.55 8.98 -25.66
N ILE A 6 -6.66 8.43 -25.16
CA ILE A 6 -6.83 8.14 -23.74
C ILE A 6 -5.84 7.07 -23.31
N PHE A 7 -5.66 6.03 -24.11
CA PHE A 7 -4.71 4.96 -23.82
C PHE A 7 -3.27 5.50 -23.69
N TRP A 8 -2.81 6.27 -24.66
CA TRP A 8 -1.48 6.85 -24.64
C TRP A 8 -1.29 7.87 -23.51
N GLY A 9 -2.33 8.65 -23.19
CA GLY A 9 -2.34 9.56 -22.05
C GLY A 9 -2.13 8.83 -20.71
N VAL A 10 -2.85 7.72 -20.49
CA VAL A 10 -2.69 6.90 -19.28
C VAL A 10 -1.30 6.28 -19.21
N MET A 11 -0.77 5.79 -20.35
CA MET A 11 0.59 5.23 -20.38
C MET A 11 1.66 6.28 -20.06
N ALA A 12 1.53 7.49 -20.58
CA ALA A 12 2.43 8.59 -20.29
C ALA A 12 2.40 8.97 -18.80
N LEU A 13 1.21 9.11 -18.21
CA LEU A 13 1.04 9.37 -16.77
C LEU A 13 1.70 8.29 -15.91
N LEU A 14 1.56 7.03 -16.31
CA LEU A 14 2.18 5.91 -15.61
C LEU A 14 3.72 6.00 -15.64
N GLN A 15 4.31 6.41 -16.77
CA GLN A 15 5.76 6.61 -16.84
C GLN A 15 6.23 7.76 -15.94
N VAL A 16 5.52 8.88 -15.93
CA VAL A 16 5.81 9.99 -15.01
C VAL A 16 5.76 9.52 -13.55
N PHE A 17 4.78 8.71 -13.22
CA PHE A 17 4.62 8.13 -11.90
C PHE A 17 5.83 7.25 -11.50
N TRP A 18 6.31 6.37 -12.38
CA TRP A 18 7.52 5.57 -12.15
C TRP A 18 8.77 6.43 -11.97
N ILE A 19 8.90 7.51 -12.76
CA ILE A 19 10.02 8.44 -12.64
C ILE A 19 10.04 9.11 -11.27
N ILE A 20 8.90 9.58 -10.78
CA ILE A 20 8.80 10.25 -9.47
C ILE A 20 9.17 9.27 -8.35
N ILE A 21 8.65 8.04 -8.38
CA ILE A 21 8.99 6.99 -7.40
C ILE A 21 10.48 6.69 -7.42
N ALA A 22 11.05 6.51 -8.63
CA ALA A 22 12.46 6.19 -8.81
C ALA A 22 13.38 7.28 -8.28
N LEU A 23 13.09 8.53 -8.59
CA LEU A 23 13.86 9.68 -8.11
C LEU A 23 13.75 9.85 -6.60
N GLY A 24 12.56 9.65 -6.04
CA GLY A 24 12.36 9.66 -4.60
C GLY A 24 13.14 8.55 -3.90
N ALA A 25 13.03 7.31 -4.37
CA ALA A 25 13.78 6.18 -3.83
C ALA A 25 15.29 6.39 -3.98
N TYR A 26 15.75 6.85 -5.15
CA TYR A 26 17.15 7.18 -5.39
C TYR A 26 17.66 8.24 -4.41
N TRP A 27 16.93 9.33 -4.20
CA TRP A 27 17.30 10.39 -3.28
C TRP A 27 17.45 9.90 -1.84
N TRP A 28 16.57 9.00 -1.40
CA TRP A 28 16.62 8.39 -0.08
C TRP A 28 17.74 7.37 0.07
N LEU A 29 17.95 6.50 -0.93
CA LEU A 29 18.89 5.38 -0.86
C LEU A 29 20.33 5.77 -1.20
N ARG A 30 20.53 6.80 -2.05
CA ARG A 30 21.86 7.24 -2.51
C ARG A 30 22.93 7.34 -1.42
N PRO A 31 22.67 7.90 -0.22
CA PRO A 31 23.70 8.00 0.83
C PRO A 31 24.03 6.67 1.51
N LEU A 32 23.21 5.64 1.31
CA LEU A 32 23.38 4.30 1.88
C LEU A 32 24.17 3.39 0.93
N LEU A 33 24.26 3.76 -0.34
CA LEU A 33 24.95 2.94 -1.36
C LEU A 33 26.44 3.23 -1.38
N PRO A 34 27.29 2.17 -1.39
CA PRO A 34 28.76 2.31 -1.41
C PRO A 34 29.26 2.95 -2.71
N LYS A 35 28.64 2.62 -3.82
CA LYS A 35 28.85 3.27 -5.12
C LYS A 35 27.61 4.07 -5.45
N ARG A 36 27.77 5.32 -5.87
CA ARG A 36 26.67 6.20 -6.25
C ARG A 36 26.19 5.82 -7.66
N PRO A 37 25.14 5.00 -7.80
CA PRO A 37 24.64 4.66 -9.11
C PRO A 37 24.09 5.92 -9.80
N HIS A 38 24.05 5.90 -11.11
CA HIS A 38 23.47 7.01 -11.87
C HIS A 38 21.94 7.04 -11.68
N PRO A 39 21.30 8.21 -11.51
CA PRO A 39 19.84 8.30 -11.30
C PRO A 39 19.05 7.65 -12.44
N TRP A 40 19.56 7.67 -13.66
CA TRP A 40 18.91 7.00 -14.80
C TRP A 40 18.78 5.49 -14.62
N LEU A 41 19.71 4.86 -13.92
CA LEU A 41 19.62 3.43 -13.61
C LEU A 41 18.44 3.15 -12.68
N ALA A 42 18.21 3.99 -11.67
CA ALA A 42 17.06 3.86 -10.77
C ALA A 42 15.74 4.03 -11.54
N ILE A 43 15.66 5.03 -12.43
CA ILE A 43 14.46 5.26 -13.27
C ILE A 43 14.23 4.04 -14.17
N PHE A 44 15.26 3.59 -14.88
CA PHE A 44 15.17 2.45 -15.78
C PHE A 44 14.71 1.18 -15.06
N LEU A 45 15.32 0.83 -13.92
CA LEU A 45 14.96 -0.36 -13.15
C LEU A 45 13.54 -0.26 -12.59
N THR A 46 13.15 0.90 -12.07
CA THR A 46 11.78 1.08 -11.54
C THR A 46 10.74 0.96 -12.66
N ALA A 47 10.97 1.57 -13.80
CA ALA A 47 10.08 1.48 -14.95
C ALA A 47 10.03 0.05 -15.52
N LEU A 48 11.18 -0.63 -15.61
CA LEU A 48 11.27 -2.01 -16.09
C LEU A 48 10.50 -2.96 -15.18
N VAL A 49 10.70 -2.88 -13.87
CA VAL A 49 10.02 -3.74 -12.90
C VAL A 49 8.52 -3.41 -12.87
N GLY A 50 8.14 -2.13 -12.78
CA GLY A 50 6.75 -1.71 -12.71
C GLY A 50 5.96 -2.09 -13.97
N ASN A 51 6.46 -1.78 -15.14
CA ASN A 51 5.80 -2.13 -16.39
C ASN A 51 5.87 -3.64 -16.66
N GLY A 52 6.97 -4.31 -16.31
CA GLY A 52 7.13 -5.76 -16.42
C GLY A 52 6.11 -6.52 -15.59
N LEU A 53 5.87 -6.10 -14.34
CA LEU A 53 4.83 -6.69 -13.48
C LEU A 53 3.43 -6.46 -14.06
N LEU A 54 3.13 -5.24 -14.52
CA LEU A 54 1.84 -4.94 -15.15
C LEU A 54 1.63 -5.79 -16.41
N LEU A 55 2.66 -5.95 -17.23
CA LEU A 55 2.60 -6.79 -18.42
C LEU A 55 2.40 -8.26 -18.03
N ALA A 56 3.17 -8.78 -17.08
CA ALA A 56 3.07 -10.17 -16.63
C ALA A 56 1.64 -10.51 -16.14
N PHE A 57 1.05 -9.66 -15.31
CA PHE A 57 -0.32 -9.87 -14.84
C PHE A 57 -1.38 -9.75 -15.95
N ASN A 58 -1.12 -9.00 -17.00
CA ASN A 58 -2.07 -8.83 -18.08
C ASN A 58 -1.96 -9.90 -19.18
N THR A 59 -0.78 -10.50 -19.35
CA THR A 59 -0.52 -11.47 -20.46
C THR A 59 -0.28 -12.90 -19.97
N VAL A 60 0.57 -13.07 -18.94
CA VAL A 60 1.02 -14.40 -18.49
C VAL A 60 0.08 -14.97 -17.44
N LEU A 61 -0.51 -14.13 -16.59
CA LEU A 61 -1.38 -14.54 -15.49
C LEU A 61 -2.77 -13.88 -15.63
N PRO A 62 -3.57 -14.24 -16.64
CA PRO A 62 -4.83 -13.58 -16.92
C PRO A 62 -5.86 -13.72 -15.79
N GLU A 63 -5.78 -14.80 -15.00
CA GLU A 63 -6.61 -15.01 -13.81
C GLU A 63 -6.34 -13.95 -12.71
N TRP A 64 -5.11 -13.44 -12.65
CA TRP A 64 -4.64 -12.45 -11.71
C TRP A 64 -4.66 -11.02 -12.27
N ARG A 65 -5.10 -10.83 -13.51
CA ARG A 65 -5.04 -9.55 -14.22
C ARG A 65 -5.46 -8.36 -13.34
N TRP A 66 -6.67 -8.40 -12.85
CA TRP A 66 -7.20 -7.29 -12.04
C TRP A 66 -6.52 -7.20 -10.67
N ARG A 67 -6.34 -8.34 -9.99
CA ARG A 67 -5.71 -8.39 -8.66
C ARG A 67 -4.27 -7.90 -8.70
N GLY A 68 -3.48 -8.43 -9.62
CA GLY A 68 -2.07 -8.08 -9.76
C GLY A 68 -1.88 -6.64 -10.21
N THR A 69 -2.66 -6.19 -11.20
CA THR A 69 -2.61 -4.80 -11.66
C THR A 69 -2.97 -3.82 -10.53
N MET A 70 -4.05 -4.09 -9.79
CA MET A 70 -4.44 -3.24 -8.66
C MET A 70 -3.40 -3.29 -7.53
N ALA A 71 -2.84 -4.46 -7.23
CA ALA A 71 -1.79 -4.58 -6.23
C ALA A 71 -0.54 -3.76 -6.60
N VAL A 72 -0.09 -3.81 -7.85
CA VAL A 72 1.05 -3.01 -8.33
C VAL A 72 0.76 -1.52 -8.23
N LEU A 73 -0.41 -1.07 -8.69
CA LEU A 73 -0.79 0.35 -8.66
C LEU A 73 -0.96 0.86 -7.23
N LEU A 74 -1.59 0.08 -6.35
CA LEU A 74 -1.73 0.39 -4.93
C LEU A 74 -0.37 0.51 -4.25
N PHE A 75 0.49 -0.49 -4.42
CA PHE A 75 1.84 -0.47 -3.87
C PHE A 75 2.62 0.75 -4.35
N ALA A 76 2.56 1.06 -5.62
CA ALA A 76 3.23 2.22 -6.21
C ALA A 76 2.66 3.54 -5.66
N THR A 77 1.35 3.65 -5.48
CA THR A 77 0.70 4.82 -4.88
C THR A 77 1.14 5.01 -3.43
N TYR A 78 1.14 3.95 -2.63
CA TYR A 78 1.64 4.01 -1.25
C TYR A 78 3.13 4.36 -1.19
N ALA A 79 3.96 3.81 -2.08
CA ALA A 79 5.37 4.16 -2.17
C ALA A 79 5.58 5.66 -2.48
N LEU A 80 4.78 6.21 -3.39
CA LEU A 80 4.80 7.63 -3.72
C LEU A 80 4.37 8.48 -2.53
N MET A 81 3.21 8.20 -1.95
CA MET A 81 2.70 8.95 -0.78
C MET A 81 3.68 8.92 0.38
N PHE A 82 4.25 7.76 0.66
CA PHE A 82 5.23 7.58 1.71
C PHE A 82 6.51 8.38 1.44
N THR A 83 7.00 8.36 0.21
CA THR A 83 8.17 9.14 -0.21
C THR A 83 7.92 10.64 -0.05
N LEU A 84 6.75 11.13 -0.46
CA LEU A 84 6.36 12.54 -0.32
C LEU A 84 6.25 12.94 1.16
N MET A 85 5.57 12.13 1.96
CA MET A 85 5.42 12.35 3.41
C MET A 85 6.79 12.45 4.08
N TRP A 86 7.70 11.49 3.85
CA TRP A 86 9.02 11.51 4.45
C TRP A 86 9.89 12.65 3.93
N THR A 87 9.74 13.05 2.69
CA THR A 87 10.41 14.24 2.16
C THR A 87 9.97 15.50 2.90
N LEU A 88 8.67 15.62 3.16
CA LEU A 88 8.11 16.73 3.96
C LEU A 88 8.62 16.69 5.41
N VAL A 89 8.53 15.52 6.06
CA VAL A 89 9.05 15.34 7.44
C VAL A 89 10.54 15.68 7.51
N HIS A 90 11.34 15.22 6.56
CA HIS A 90 12.76 15.56 6.48
C HIS A 90 12.97 17.06 6.28
N ALA A 91 12.17 17.69 5.43
CA ALA A 91 12.24 19.16 5.20
C ALA A 91 11.92 19.97 6.46
N LEU A 92 10.96 19.52 7.26
CA LEU A 92 10.60 20.14 8.53
C LEU A 92 11.67 19.88 9.60
N LEU A 93 12.12 18.64 9.76
CA LEU A 93 13.10 18.27 10.78
C LEU A 93 14.48 18.88 10.57
N ARG A 94 14.85 19.25 9.34
CA ARG A 94 16.15 19.89 9.05
C ARG A 94 16.35 21.23 9.79
N TRP A 95 15.27 21.84 10.26
CA TRP A 95 15.31 23.11 11.02
C TRP A 95 15.60 22.89 12.51
N VAL A 96 15.30 21.68 13.02
CA VAL A 96 15.36 21.37 14.47
C VAL A 96 16.48 20.39 14.79
N VAL A 97 16.83 19.48 13.87
CA VAL A 97 17.77 18.38 14.10
C VAL A 97 19.08 18.60 13.33
N ALA A 98 20.20 18.29 13.99
CA ALA A 98 21.51 18.36 13.35
C ALA A 98 21.57 17.54 12.06
N ARG A 99 22.04 18.17 10.97
CA ARG A 99 22.06 17.58 9.61
C ARG A 99 22.73 16.19 9.51
N ARG A 100 23.74 15.92 10.35
CA ARG A 100 24.45 14.62 10.34
C ARG A 100 23.58 13.48 10.85
N LEU A 101 22.79 13.71 11.90
CA LEU A 101 21.84 12.73 12.45
C LEU A 101 20.69 12.46 11.48
N LEU A 102 20.15 13.54 10.89
CA LEU A 102 19.03 13.47 9.96
C LEU A 102 19.40 12.69 8.68
N ASN A 103 20.60 12.92 8.14
CA ASN A 103 20.96 12.38 6.83
C ASN A 103 21.32 10.90 6.81
N ARG A 104 21.79 10.30 7.90
CA ARG A 104 22.20 8.90 7.90
C ARG A 104 21.24 7.99 8.65
N ARG A 105 20.93 8.32 9.90
CA ARG A 105 20.12 7.44 10.75
C ARG A 105 18.65 7.40 10.34
N ILE A 106 18.06 8.57 10.06
CA ILE A 106 16.64 8.62 9.66
C ILE A 106 16.42 7.97 8.30
N ARG A 107 17.36 8.11 7.35
CA ARG A 107 17.21 7.46 6.05
C ARG A 107 17.24 5.93 6.11
N VAL A 108 17.98 5.35 7.04
CA VAL A 108 17.94 3.90 7.27
C VAL A 108 16.60 3.45 7.85
N LEU A 109 15.99 4.26 8.71
CA LEU A 109 14.69 3.92 9.34
C LEU A 109 13.51 4.00 8.38
N VAL A 110 13.59 4.81 7.33
CA VAL A 110 12.48 5.02 6.37
C VAL A 110 11.99 3.72 5.71
N PRO A 111 12.84 2.85 5.12
CA PRO A 111 12.36 1.61 4.53
C PRO A 111 11.73 0.67 5.56
N PHE A 112 12.23 0.64 6.79
CA PHE A 112 11.62 -0.17 7.86
C PHE A 112 10.26 0.40 8.29
N ALA A 113 10.13 1.72 8.41
CA ALA A 113 8.86 2.36 8.70
C ALA A 113 7.84 2.11 7.58
N TRP A 114 8.28 2.10 6.33
CA TRP A 114 7.43 1.76 5.19
C TRP A 114 6.95 0.31 5.22
N LEU A 115 7.87 -0.64 5.47
CA LEU A 115 7.50 -2.05 5.62
C LEU A 115 6.54 -2.26 6.79
N ALA A 116 6.78 -1.59 7.93
CA ALA A 116 5.89 -1.64 9.09
C ALA A 116 4.50 -1.08 8.77
N ALA A 117 4.42 0.04 8.03
CA ALA A 117 3.14 0.62 7.61
C ALA A 117 2.36 -0.32 6.67
N ILE A 118 3.06 -0.97 5.71
CA ILE A 118 2.44 -1.97 4.84
C ILE A 118 1.95 -3.17 5.67
N ALA A 119 2.79 -3.70 6.57
CA ALA A 119 2.42 -4.83 7.41
C ALA A 119 1.21 -4.51 8.31
N ALA A 120 1.17 -3.31 8.90
CA ALA A 120 0.04 -2.85 9.70
C ALA A 120 -1.23 -2.70 8.85
N GLY A 121 -1.12 -2.15 7.65
CA GLY A 121 -2.24 -2.04 6.70
C GLY A 121 -2.78 -3.40 6.27
N LEU A 122 -1.89 -4.35 5.95
CA LEU A 122 -2.26 -5.72 5.62
C LEU A 122 -2.93 -6.41 6.83
N TYR A 123 -2.35 -6.26 8.02
CA TYR A 123 -2.94 -6.81 9.23
C TYR A 123 -4.37 -6.27 9.44
N GLY A 124 -4.56 -4.95 9.40
CA GLY A 124 -5.88 -4.34 9.56
C GLY A 124 -6.89 -4.74 8.48
N ALA A 125 -6.41 -5.03 7.25
CA ALA A 125 -7.27 -5.46 6.15
C ALA A 125 -7.68 -6.94 6.22
N TYR A 126 -6.86 -7.79 6.85
CA TYR A 126 -7.08 -9.24 6.84
C TYR A 126 -7.49 -9.83 8.18
N VAL A 127 -7.37 -9.09 9.28
CA VAL A 127 -7.72 -9.58 10.62
C VAL A 127 -9.02 -8.91 11.08
N PRO A 128 -10.13 -9.67 11.18
CA PRO A 128 -11.38 -9.14 11.67
C PRO A 128 -11.27 -8.78 13.16
N THR A 129 -11.80 -7.63 13.53
CA THR A 129 -11.86 -7.19 14.93
C THR A 129 -13.26 -7.46 15.48
N VAL A 130 -13.33 -8.22 16.57
CA VAL A 130 -14.58 -8.50 17.28
C VAL A 130 -14.71 -7.51 18.43
N VAL A 131 -15.82 -6.76 18.44
CA VAL A 131 -16.13 -5.83 19.53
C VAL A 131 -17.44 -6.25 20.17
N HIS A 132 -17.43 -6.41 21.48
CA HIS A 132 -18.61 -6.78 22.25
C HIS A 132 -19.22 -5.54 22.89
N TYR A 133 -20.47 -5.29 22.57
CA TYR A 133 -21.25 -4.22 23.19
C TYR A 133 -22.37 -4.85 24.06
N GLN A 134 -22.54 -4.31 25.25
CA GLN A 134 -23.71 -4.61 26.08
C GLN A 134 -24.63 -3.41 26.08
N VAL A 135 -25.82 -3.60 25.57
CA VAL A 135 -26.88 -2.55 25.53
C VAL A 135 -27.96 -2.93 26.53
N LYS A 136 -28.18 -2.06 27.50
CA LYS A 136 -29.30 -2.20 28.43
C LYS A 136 -30.55 -1.67 27.76
N ILE A 137 -31.58 -2.51 27.68
CA ILE A 137 -32.88 -2.14 27.13
C ILE A 137 -33.86 -2.09 28.31
N ASP A 138 -34.57 -0.96 28.47
CA ASP A 138 -35.53 -0.75 29.57
C ASP A 138 -36.90 -1.40 29.30
N LYS A 139 -36.94 -2.41 28.46
CA LYS A 139 -38.12 -3.22 28.18
C LYS A 139 -37.89 -4.66 28.64
N PRO A 140 -38.85 -5.32 29.29
CA PRO A 140 -38.73 -6.70 29.66
C PRO A 140 -38.65 -7.56 28.39
N LEU A 141 -37.54 -8.26 28.22
CA LEU A 141 -37.35 -9.28 27.19
C LEU A 141 -37.57 -10.65 27.84
N ALA A 142 -38.30 -11.52 27.20
CA ALA A 142 -38.54 -12.88 27.66
C ALA A 142 -37.25 -13.72 27.70
N GLN A 143 -36.28 -13.37 26.86
CA GLN A 143 -34.94 -13.99 26.81
C GLN A 143 -33.89 -12.97 26.42
N PRO A 144 -32.59 -13.15 26.84
CA PRO A 144 -31.51 -12.32 26.39
C PRO A 144 -31.35 -12.39 24.87
N LEU A 145 -31.37 -11.24 24.22
CA LEU A 145 -31.19 -11.15 22.77
C LEU A 145 -29.71 -10.94 22.44
N ARG A 146 -29.13 -11.80 21.61
CA ARG A 146 -27.81 -11.62 21.05
C ARG A 146 -27.94 -11.21 19.59
N ILE A 147 -27.37 -10.06 19.25
CA ILE A 147 -27.40 -9.51 17.88
C ILE A 147 -25.95 -9.46 17.39
N ALA A 148 -25.67 -10.07 16.25
CA ALA A 148 -24.40 -9.93 15.57
C ALA A 148 -24.55 -8.91 14.44
N LEU A 149 -23.77 -7.84 14.49
CA LEU A 149 -23.69 -6.85 13.43
C LEU A 149 -22.35 -7.06 12.70
N VAL A 150 -22.42 -7.41 11.43
CA VAL A 150 -21.25 -7.56 10.58
C VAL A 150 -21.26 -6.40 9.59
N SER A 151 -20.25 -5.55 9.67
CA SER A 151 -20.06 -4.44 8.74
C SER A 151 -18.78 -4.60 7.94
N ASP A 152 -18.72 -3.94 6.80
CA ASP A 152 -17.51 -3.73 6.04
C ASP A 152 -16.76 -5.01 5.61
N THR A 153 -17.54 -6.01 5.25
CA THR A 153 -17.01 -7.35 4.91
C THR A 153 -16.12 -7.37 3.69
N HIS A 154 -16.21 -6.36 2.82
CA HIS A 154 -15.46 -6.26 1.54
C HIS A 154 -15.38 -7.59 0.76
N LEU A 155 -16.42 -8.43 0.88
CA LEU A 155 -16.46 -9.73 0.23
C LEU A 155 -16.37 -9.56 -1.28
N GLY A 156 -15.31 -10.09 -1.83
CA GLY A 156 -15.02 -9.99 -3.24
C GLY A 156 -13.90 -10.93 -3.66
N ARG A 157 -13.33 -10.67 -4.81
CA ARG A 157 -12.24 -11.50 -5.33
C ARG A 157 -10.99 -11.55 -4.43
N PHE A 158 -10.76 -10.55 -3.58
CA PHE A 158 -9.60 -10.48 -2.67
C PHE A 158 -9.88 -11.08 -1.31
N ILE A 159 -11.10 -10.91 -0.81
CA ILE A 159 -11.54 -11.39 0.50
C ILE A 159 -12.63 -12.42 0.22
N GLY A 160 -12.22 -13.69 0.22
CA GLY A 160 -13.07 -14.77 -0.24
C GLY A 160 -13.50 -15.74 0.87
N ALA A 161 -13.66 -17.00 0.50
CA ALA A 161 -14.18 -18.09 1.32
C ALA A 161 -13.48 -18.29 2.70
N ARG A 162 -12.23 -17.84 2.85
CA ARG A 162 -11.52 -17.88 4.14
C ARG A 162 -12.16 -16.94 5.14
N HIS A 163 -12.41 -15.68 4.75
CA HIS A 163 -13.04 -14.68 5.63
C HIS A 163 -14.46 -15.07 6.02
N LEU A 164 -15.22 -15.68 5.10
CA LEU A 164 -16.54 -16.21 5.41
C LEU A 164 -16.48 -17.31 6.46
N ARG A 165 -15.50 -18.21 6.38
CA ARG A 165 -15.30 -19.26 7.39
C ARG A 165 -14.89 -18.69 8.75
N GLU A 166 -14.02 -17.67 8.76
CA GLU A 166 -13.64 -16.98 9.99
C GLU A 166 -14.84 -16.29 10.64
N LEU A 167 -15.67 -15.57 9.86
CA LEU A 167 -16.93 -14.99 10.32
C LEU A 167 -17.89 -16.06 10.87
N GLN A 168 -18.04 -17.18 10.16
CA GLN A 168 -18.89 -18.29 10.62
C GLN A 168 -18.40 -18.87 11.95
N THR A 169 -17.10 -18.89 12.20
CA THR A 169 -16.52 -19.36 13.45
C THR A 169 -16.77 -18.38 14.61
N ILE A 170 -16.71 -17.09 14.32
CA ILE A 170 -16.95 -16.00 15.28
C ILE A 170 -18.45 -15.93 15.69
N LEU A 171 -19.35 -16.26 14.77
CA LEU A 171 -20.79 -16.17 14.96
C LEU A 171 -21.42 -17.42 15.64
N LYS A 172 -20.65 -18.48 15.81
CA LYS A 172 -21.04 -19.70 16.54
C LYS A 172 -20.77 -19.55 18.03
#